data_12adb94154146cae1ebb4183783fe28f
#
_entry.id   12adb94154146cae1ebb4183783fe28f
#
_cell.length_a   1.000
_cell.length_b   1.000
_cell.length_c   1.000
_cell.angle_alpha   90.00
_cell.angle_beta   90.00
_cell.angle_gamma   90.00
#
_symmetry.space_group_name_H-M   'P 1'
#
loop_
_entity.id
_entity.type
_entity.pdbx_description
1 polymer ?
#
loop_
_entity_poly.entity_id
_entity_poly.type
_entity_poly.pdbx_seq_one_letter_code
_entity_poly.pdbx_strand_id
1 'polypeptide(L)'
;MGEKVEYWLELANDDVDVAKIMLNNGKYLYCGFMCHQVIEKALKAIISRDCAEGEIPPKIHHLLKLADRAGLFSKMSSEQQNFLKELNPMNIEARYPEYKEQVASGLSKDIRAEMLAGTEELLCWIKEQL
;
A
#
# COMPACT_ATOMS: atom_id res chain seq x y z
N MET A 1 19.85 -3.96 -9.09
CA MET A 1 18.88 -4.29 -8.04
C MET A 1 18.66 -5.80 -8.05
N GLY A 2 18.39 -6.41 -6.90
CA GLY A 2 18.22 -7.86 -6.83
C GLY A 2 16.85 -8.33 -7.34
N GLU A 3 16.78 -9.61 -7.69
CA GLU A 3 15.56 -10.25 -8.17
C GLU A 3 14.40 -10.12 -7.18
N LYS A 4 14.68 -10.16 -5.88
CA LYS A 4 13.65 -10.01 -4.83
C LYS A 4 12.99 -8.64 -4.85
N VAL A 5 13.79 -7.59 -5.05
CA VAL A 5 13.27 -6.22 -5.15
C VAL A 5 12.33 -6.09 -6.34
N GLU A 6 12.77 -6.58 -7.50
CA GLU A 6 11.96 -6.54 -8.73
C GLU A 6 10.66 -7.33 -8.58
N TYR A 7 10.72 -8.50 -7.94
CA TYR A 7 9.54 -9.32 -7.67
C TYR A 7 8.48 -8.54 -6.88
N TRP A 8 8.88 -7.92 -5.78
CA TRP A 8 7.95 -7.13 -4.96
C TRP A 8 7.39 -5.93 -5.71
N LEU A 9 8.22 -5.26 -6.53
CA LEU A 9 7.77 -4.12 -7.32
C LEU A 9 6.79 -4.53 -8.42
N GLU A 10 7.01 -5.67 -9.06
CA GLU A 10 6.06 -6.22 -10.04
C GLU A 10 4.71 -6.50 -9.40
N LEU A 11 4.71 -7.10 -8.21
CA LEU A 11 3.46 -7.34 -7.48
C LEU A 11 2.76 -6.03 -7.12
N ALA A 12 3.52 -5.02 -6.70
CA ALA A 12 2.96 -3.70 -6.39
C ALA A 12 2.32 -3.07 -7.63
N ASN A 13 2.98 -3.14 -8.77
CA ASN A 13 2.46 -2.60 -10.03
C ASN A 13 1.19 -3.34 -10.48
N ASP A 14 1.16 -4.67 -10.33
CA ASP A 14 -0.03 -5.47 -10.63
C ASP A 14 -1.20 -5.06 -9.74
N ASP A 15 -0.93 -4.81 -8.47
CA ASP A 15 -1.97 -4.39 -7.52
C ASP A 15 -2.52 -3.00 -7.83
N VAL A 16 -1.71 -2.10 -8.41
CA VAL A 16 -2.21 -0.81 -8.92
C VAL A 16 -3.26 -1.06 -10.00
N ASP A 17 -2.97 -1.94 -10.94
CA ASP A 17 -3.90 -2.27 -12.03
C ASP A 17 -5.20 -2.85 -11.47
N VAL A 18 -5.10 -3.74 -10.49
CA VAL A 18 -6.29 -4.31 -9.83
C VAL A 18 -7.08 -3.23 -9.10
N ALA A 19 -6.41 -2.30 -8.41
CA ALA A 19 -7.07 -1.20 -7.74
C ALA A 19 -7.89 -0.35 -8.72
N LYS A 20 -7.34 -0.08 -9.91
CA LYS A 20 -8.04 0.66 -10.98
C LYS A 20 -9.28 -0.09 -11.46
N ILE A 21 -9.17 -1.40 -11.65
CA ILE A 21 -10.29 -2.26 -12.05
C ILE A 21 -11.40 -2.21 -10.99
N MET A 22 -11.03 -2.32 -9.73
CA MET A 22 -11.99 -2.27 -8.61
C MET A 22 -12.70 -0.91 -8.57
N LEU A 23 -11.95 0.18 -8.73
CA LEU A 23 -12.51 1.52 -8.77
C LEU A 23 -13.53 1.68 -9.90
N ASN A 24 -13.15 1.25 -11.09
CA ASN A 24 -13.99 1.40 -12.29
C ASN A 24 -15.24 0.54 -12.27
N ASN A 25 -15.27 -0.49 -11.44
CA ASN A 25 -16.40 -1.41 -11.29
C ASN A 25 -17.20 -1.20 -10.00
N GLY A 26 -16.98 -0.09 -9.32
CA GLY A 26 -17.72 0.25 -8.11
C GLY A 26 -17.35 -0.56 -6.88
N LYS A 27 -16.21 -1.24 -6.90
CA LYS A 27 -15.72 -2.06 -5.79
C LYS A 27 -14.78 -1.25 -4.90
N TYR A 28 -15.34 -0.21 -4.27
CA TYR A 28 -14.56 0.81 -3.55
C TYR A 28 -13.82 0.27 -2.33
N LEU A 29 -14.45 -0.65 -1.59
CA LEU A 29 -13.83 -1.29 -0.44
C LEU A 29 -12.57 -2.06 -0.87
N TYR A 30 -12.68 -2.84 -1.93
CA TYR A 30 -11.56 -3.64 -2.45
C TYR A 30 -10.51 -2.77 -3.15
N CYS A 31 -10.90 -1.64 -3.73
CA CYS A 31 -9.96 -0.66 -4.23
C CYS A 31 -9.05 -0.16 -3.10
N GLY A 32 -9.63 0.19 -1.95
CA GLY A 32 -8.86 0.59 -0.77
C GLY A 32 -7.92 -0.51 -0.28
N PHE A 33 -8.39 -1.75 -0.25
CA PHE A 33 -7.57 -2.91 0.10
C PHE A 33 -6.37 -3.05 -0.86
N MET A 34 -6.61 -2.92 -2.16
CA MET A 34 -5.52 -3.03 -3.14
C MET A 34 -4.51 -1.89 -3.02
N CYS A 35 -4.98 -0.67 -2.72
CA CYS A 35 -4.07 0.45 -2.43
C CYS A 35 -3.14 0.13 -1.25
N HIS A 36 -3.69 -0.47 -0.19
CA HIS A 36 -2.89 -0.94 0.93
C HIS A 36 -1.84 -1.95 0.47
N GLN A 37 -2.25 -2.93 -0.35
CA GLN A 37 -1.34 -3.96 -0.85
C GLN A 37 -0.21 -3.37 -1.69
N VAL A 38 -0.50 -2.36 -2.51
CA VAL A 38 0.53 -1.67 -3.31
C VAL A 38 1.65 -1.15 -2.41
N ILE A 39 1.30 -0.42 -1.38
CA ILE A 39 2.28 0.21 -0.48
C ILE A 39 2.97 -0.84 0.39
N GLU A 40 2.24 -1.83 0.87
CA GLU A 40 2.84 -2.94 1.61
C GLU A 40 3.95 -3.62 0.81
N LYS A 41 3.67 -3.95 -0.45
CA LYS A 41 4.64 -4.63 -1.33
C LYS A 41 5.80 -3.72 -1.72
N ALA A 42 5.54 -2.44 -1.95
CA ALA A 42 6.60 -1.47 -2.23
C ALA A 42 7.56 -1.35 -1.05
N LEU A 43 7.05 -1.27 0.17
CA LEU A 43 7.88 -1.21 1.38
C LEU A 43 8.67 -2.52 1.57
N LYS A 44 8.05 -3.66 1.27
CA LYS A 44 8.74 -4.95 1.33
C LYS A 44 9.85 -5.05 0.28
N ALA A 45 9.71 -4.39 -0.86
CA ALA A 45 10.79 -4.28 -1.84
C ALA A 45 12.03 -3.59 -1.24
N ILE A 46 11.83 -2.47 -0.55
CA ILE A 46 12.92 -1.75 0.13
C ILE A 46 13.56 -2.64 1.19
N ILE A 47 12.73 -3.29 2.02
CA ILE A 47 13.23 -4.18 3.08
C ILE A 47 14.02 -5.34 2.47
N SER A 48 13.55 -5.92 1.37
CA SER A 48 14.22 -7.05 0.73
C SER A 48 15.60 -6.70 0.18
N ARG A 49 15.81 -5.44 -0.21
CA ARG A 49 17.12 -4.95 -0.66
C ARG A 49 18.17 -5.13 0.43
N ASP A 50 17.76 -4.92 1.68
CA ASP A 50 18.67 -4.96 2.83
C ASP A 50 18.68 -6.31 3.55
N CYS A 51 17.87 -7.27 3.11
CA CYS A 51 17.84 -8.62 3.67
C CYS A 51 19.08 -9.43 3.23
N ALA A 52 19.58 -10.26 4.12
CA ALA A 52 20.60 -11.23 3.79
C ALA A 52 20.06 -12.28 2.83
N GLU A 53 20.94 -12.97 2.14
CA GLU A 53 20.57 -14.05 1.22
C GLU A 53 19.78 -15.13 1.98
N GLY A 54 18.63 -15.51 1.44
CA GLY A 54 17.73 -16.48 2.06
C GLY A 54 16.73 -15.90 3.05
N GLU A 55 16.88 -14.63 3.44
CA GLU A 55 15.91 -13.97 4.30
C GLU A 55 14.78 -13.37 3.46
N ILE A 56 13.59 -13.27 4.06
CA ILE A 56 12.42 -12.64 3.44
C ILE A 56 11.96 -11.46 4.32
N PRO A 57 11.27 -10.46 3.73
CA PRO A 57 10.67 -9.40 4.53
C PRO A 57 9.68 -9.97 5.56
N PRO A 58 9.46 -9.29 6.69
CA PRO A 58 8.56 -9.78 7.72
C PRO A 58 7.13 -9.94 7.17
N LYS A 59 6.44 -10.97 7.63
CA LYS A 59 5.06 -11.28 7.20
C LYS A 59 4.07 -10.46 8.02
N ILE A 60 4.22 -9.15 7.99
CA ILE A 60 3.33 -8.20 8.66
C ILE A 60 2.67 -7.30 7.63
N HIS A 61 1.53 -6.73 8.01
CA HIS A 61 0.72 -5.90 7.13
C HIS A 61 0.58 -4.45 7.63
N HIS A 62 1.15 -4.14 8.78
CA HIS A 62 1.07 -2.81 9.38
C HIS A 62 2.02 -1.85 8.66
N LEU A 63 1.45 -0.90 7.91
CA LEU A 63 2.24 -0.04 7.01
C LEU A 63 3.24 0.85 7.73
N LEU A 64 2.86 1.39 8.91
CA LEU A 64 3.77 2.26 9.64
C LEU A 64 5.00 1.49 10.15
N LYS A 65 4.79 0.26 10.62
CA LYS A 65 5.89 -0.62 11.04
C LYS A 65 6.78 -1.00 9.88
N LEU A 66 6.19 -1.28 8.71
CA LEU A 66 6.95 -1.58 7.51
C LEU A 66 7.76 -0.39 7.04
N ALA A 67 7.17 0.81 7.06
CA ALA A 67 7.86 2.04 6.66
C ALA A 67 9.04 2.33 7.59
N ASP A 68 8.85 2.13 8.89
CA ASP A 68 9.92 2.29 9.87
C ASP A 68 11.04 1.25 9.65
N ARG A 69 10.65 0.01 9.44
CA ARG A 69 11.59 -1.09 9.16
C ARG A 69 12.38 -0.86 7.87
N ALA A 70 11.74 -0.24 6.88
CA ALA A 70 12.38 0.13 5.62
C ALA A 70 13.30 1.35 5.75
N GLY A 71 13.28 2.03 6.90
CA GLY A 71 14.05 3.25 7.12
C GLY A 71 13.47 4.46 6.42
N LEU A 72 12.22 4.41 6.00
CA LEU A 72 11.59 5.48 5.22
C LEU A 72 10.65 6.38 6.01
N PHE A 73 10.10 5.91 7.13
CA PHE A 73 9.09 6.69 7.85
C PHE A 73 9.59 8.08 8.23
N SER A 74 10.81 8.19 8.77
CA SER A 74 11.39 9.47 9.16
C SER A 74 11.72 10.38 7.98
N LYS A 75 11.84 9.83 6.78
CA LYS A 75 12.11 10.58 5.55
C LYS A 75 10.84 11.09 4.88
N MET A 76 9.69 10.55 5.28
CA MET A 76 8.40 10.96 4.72
C MET A 76 7.99 12.33 5.22
N SER A 77 7.32 13.11 4.36
CA SER A 77 6.69 14.36 4.75
C SER A 77 5.53 14.07 5.71
N SER A 78 5.05 15.11 6.42
CA SER A 78 3.86 14.97 7.26
C SER A 78 2.65 14.49 6.47
N GLU A 79 2.50 14.97 5.24
CA GLU A 79 1.41 14.54 4.36
C GLU A 79 1.51 13.07 4.01
N GLN A 80 2.71 12.60 3.69
CA GLN A 80 2.95 11.18 3.38
C GLN A 80 2.70 10.30 4.60
N GLN A 81 3.15 10.72 5.77
CA GLN A 81 2.92 9.99 7.02
C GLN A 81 1.42 9.90 7.33
N ASN A 82 0.69 10.98 7.15
CA ASN A 82 -0.76 11.01 7.36
C ASN A 82 -1.49 10.11 6.36
N PHE A 83 -1.07 10.13 5.10
CA PHE A 83 -1.63 9.25 4.08
C PHE A 83 -1.42 7.78 4.45
N LEU A 84 -0.23 7.44 4.93
CA LEU A 84 0.10 6.08 5.35
C LEU A 84 -0.82 5.63 6.51
N LYS A 85 -1.07 6.52 7.46
CA LYS A 85 -1.99 6.25 8.58
C LYS A 85 -3.42 6.05 8.12
N GLU A 86 -3.85 6.82 7.12
CA GLU A 86 -5.18 6.69 6.53
C GLU A 86 -5.33 5.37 5.76
N LEU A 87 -4.28 4.96 5.08
CA LEU A 87 -4.27 3.75 4.28
C LEU A 87 -4.20 2.47 5.13
N ASN A 88 -3.54 2.54 6.28
CA ASN A 88 -3.25 1.36 7.10
C ASN A 88 -4.48 0.51 7.46
N PRO A 89 -5.64 1.07 7.85
CA PRO A 89 -6.80 0.25 8.20
C PRO A 89 -7.49 -0.43 7.02
N MET A 90 -7.16 -0.06 5.78
CA MET A 90 -7.82 -0.63 4.59
C MET A 90 -7.66 -2.14 4.49
N ASN A 91 -6.57 -2.69 5.01
CA ASN A 91 -6.32 -4.13 5.07
C ASN A 91 -7.35 -4.86 5.95
N ILE A 92 -7.82 -4.22 7.01
CA ILE A 92 -8.79 -4.79 7.96
C ILE A 92 -10.20 -4.60 7.45
N GLU A 93 -10.53 -3.41 6.96
CA GLU A 93 -11.89 -3.03 6.55
C GLU A 93 -12.44 -3.95 5.47
N ALA A 94 -11.59 -4.43 4.55
CA ALA A 94 -12.03 -5.34 3.50
C ALA A 94 -12.35 -6.75 3.99
N ARG A 95 -11.86 -7.14 5.16
CA ARG A 95 -11.96 -8.52 5.68
C ARG A 95 -13.09 -8.72 6.67
N TYR A 96 -13.56 -7.67 7.33
CA TYR A 96 -14.52 -7.77 8.42
C TYR A 96 -15.81 -7.03 8.06
N PRO A 97 -16.94 -7.72 7.93
CA PRO A 97 -18.22 -7.12 7.49
C PRO A 97 -18.73 -5.97 8.36
N GLU A 98 -18.44 -5.97 9.64
CA GLU A 98 -18.85 -4.87 10.54
C GLU A 98 -18.20 -3.54 10.19
N TYR A 99 -17.00 -3.58 9.62
CA TYR A 99 -16.33 -2.39 9.12
C TYR A 99 -16.88 -1.98 7.75
N LYS A 100 -17.31 -2.95 6.96
CA LYS A 100 -17.85 -2.72 5.62
C LYS A 100 -19.03 -1.77 5.64
N GLU A 101 -19.96 -1.96 6.58
CA GLU A 101 -21.13 -1.09 6.70
C GLU A 101 -20.77 0.35 7.05
N GLN A 102 -19.82 0.53 7.97
CA GLN A 102 -19.33 1.84 8.37
C GLN A 102 -18.62 2.54 7.22
N VAL A 103 -17.81 1.81 6.48
CA VAL A 103 -17.04 2.33 5.34
C VAL A 103 -17.98 2.64 4.17
N ALA A 104 -18.97 1.78 3.91
CA ALA A 104 -19.90 1.95 2.79
C ALA A 104 -20.68 3.26 2.85
N SER A 105 -21.02 3.73 4.06
CA SER A 105 -21.78 4.99 4.22
C SER A 105 -20.97 6.22 3.84
N GLY A 106 -19.63 6.15 3.86
CA GLY A 106 -18.74 7.25 3.49
C GLY A 106 -17.99 7.03 2.18
N LEU A 107 -18.21 5.89 1.52
CA LEU A 107 -17.48 5.56 0.31
C LEU A 107 -18.09 6.23 -0.92
N SER A 108 -17.24 6.93 -1.67
CA SER A 108 -17.60 7.45 -2.98
C SER A 108 -16.49 7.12 -3.96
N LYS A 109 -16.82 7.18 -5.25
CA LYS A 109 -15.84 7.01 -6.32
C LYS A 109 -14.73 8.04 -6.20
N ASP A 110 -15.09 9.30 -5.92
CA ASP A 110 -14.14 10.41 -5.84
C ASP A 110 -13.14 10.23 -4.70
N ILE A 111 -13.63 9.82 -3.52
CA ILE A 111 -12.77 9.55 -2.35
C ILE A 111 -11.77 8.43 -2.67
N ARG A 112 -12.24 7.35 -3.29
CA ARG A 112 -11.36 6.23 -3.65
C ARG A 112 -10.42 6.57 -4.78
N ALA A 113 -10.83 7.39 -5.74
CA ALA A 113 -9.97 7.87 -6.81
C ALA A 113 -8.82 8.71 -6.24
N GLU A 114 -9.10 9.56 -5.27
CA GLU A 114 -8.07 10.34 -4.56
C GLU A 114 -7.10 9.43 -3.81
N MET A 115 -7.61 8.40 -3.14
CA MET A 115 -6.77 7.43 -2.44
C MET A 115 -5.85 6.69 -3.42
N LEU A 116 -6.36 6.28 -4.57
CA LEU A 116 -5.57 5.61 -5.59
C LEU A 116 -4.49 6.55 -6.15
N ALA A 117 -4.83 7.80 -6.42
CA ALA A 117 -3.86 8.79 -6.88
C ALA A 117 -2.74 8.99 -5.85
N GLY A 118 -3.09 9.13 -4.58
CA GLY A 118 -2.12 9.24 -3.49
C GLY A 118 -1.25 7.98 -3.36
N THR A 119 -1.83 6.83 -3.58
CA THR A 119 -1.10 5.55 -3.58
C THR A 119 -0.06 5.51 -4.70
N GLU A 120 -0.44 5.92 -5.90
CA GLU A 120 0.49 5.97 -7.04
C GLU A 120 1.64 6.96 -6.80
N GLU A 121 1.34 8.13 -6.22
CA GLU A 121 2.36 9.11 -5.87
C GLU A 121 3.34 8.56 -4.83
N LEU A 122 2.81 7.92 -3.79
CA LEU A 122 3.65 7.34 -2.75
C LEU A 122 4.50 6.18 -3.30
N LEU A 123 3.91 5.35 -4.17
CA LEU A 123 4.67 4.28 -4.85
C LEU A 123 5.85 4.85 -5.64
N CYS A 124 5.63 5.92 -6.41
CA CYS A 124 6.71 6.58 -7.15
C CYS A 124 7.80 7.08 -6.21
N TRP A 125 7.42 7.71 -5.10
CA TRP A 125 8.38 8.19 -4.12
C TRP A 125 9.19 7.05 -3.50
N ILE A 126 8.53 5.93 -3.16
CA ILE A 126 9.21 4.76 -2.60
C ILE A 126 10.22 4.20 -3.61
N LYS A 127 9.85 4.12 -4.88
CA LYS A 127 10.77 3.66 -5.95
C LYS A 127 12.00 4.54 -6.05
N GLU A 128 11.86 5.84 -5.84
CA GLU A 128 12.99 6.77 -5.84
C GLU A 128 13.98 6.52 -4.70
N GLN A 129 13.57 5.83 -3.66
CA GLN A 129 14.43 5.49 -2.52
C GLN A 129 15.28 4.22 -2.76
N LEU A 130 15.08 3.54 -3.85
CA LEU A 130 15.84 2.34 -4.23
C LEU A 130 17.24 2.70 -4.87
#